data_1aa40e5e4335f314988ddd8eb8d55a60
#
_entry.id   1aa40e5e4335f314988ddd8eb8d55a60
#
_cell.length_a   1.000
_cell.length_b   1.000
_cell.length_c   1.000
_cell.angle_alpha   90.00
_cell.angle_beta   90.00
_cell.angle_gamma   90.00
#
_symmetry.space_group_name_H-M   'P 1'
#
loop_
_entity.id
_entity.type
_entity.pdbx_description
1 polymer ?
#
loop_
_entity_poly.entity_id
_entity_poly.type
_entity_poly.pdbx_seq_one_letter_code
_entity_poly.pdbx_strand_id
1 'polypeptide(L)'
;LTTSSAASDVYKRQYLDNALSFSKGAKEQSLKYHGYEEDTPGHFDDVDKAKGTNSNEGFKKRSKLFCQEHFFHFSVKLRIDLANVDQYLQPGVSLRFEIERNSDSFALLSDIGDEDTFEFEIKDSTLEFDKMIPSSEYLNHFEEAIKEEPLVYSYDKCQIHYFNYPAGVNDLSIYSMFHTDKLPSYLVFGMIDNDAFDGSVSKNPFNFQPFDLKEFNLLVNGTSYPSQPVKLDIDTMDYHHVYVNEFLDKLKLKNSNDDIGITADDWIDGSFFWIVDLNVDKCCNYHEHQNNPGTISLKLQTKTALPKTTRLVVYSSSRERMYIDYTTGQVSSSTVM
;
A
#
# COMPACT_ATOMS: atom_id res chain seq x y z
N LEU A 1 -19.85 10.30 -4.72
CA LEU A 1 -18.68 10.00 -3.89
C LEU A 1 -17.42 10.11 -4.73
N THR A 2 -16.59 11.08 -4.44
CA THR A 2 -15.28 11.25 -5.07
C THR A 2 -14.23 10.93 -4.03
N THR A 3 -13.54 9.81 -4.17
CA THR A 3 -12.28 9.57 -3.47
C THR A 3 -11.17 9.92 -4.46
N SER A 4 -10.53 11.08 -4.30
CA SER A 4 -9.36 11.43 -5.09
C SER A 4 -8.10 11.00 -4.34
N SER A 5 -7.32 10.12 -4.91
CA SER A 5 -5.92 9.88 -4.55
C SER A 5 -5.09 10.09 -5.81
N ALA A 6 -3.85 10.58 -5.65
CA ALA A 6 -2.96 10.69 -6.78
C ALA A 6 -2.73 9.31 -7.44
N ALA A 7 -2.59 9.27 -8.76
CA ALA A 7 -2.40 8.00 -9.48
C ALA A 7 -1.23 7.18 -8.90
N SER A 8 -0.11 7.83 -8.56
CA SER A 8 1.04 7.19 -7.92
C SER A 8 0.71 6.52 -6.58
N ASP A 9 -0.21 7.09 -5.81
CA ASP A 9 -0.60 6.55 -4.49
C ASP A 9 -1.42 5.27 -4.63
N VAL A 10 -2.30 5.19 -5.64
CA VAL A 10 -3.08 3.99 -5.93
C VAL A 10 -2.16 2.83 -6.30
N TYR A 11 -1.16 3.05 -7.15
CA TYR A 11 -0.20 2.02 -7.55
C TYR A 11 0.65 1.54 -6.37
N LYS A 12 1.17 2.46 -5.55
CA LYS A 12 1.95 2.12 -4.36
C LYS A 12 1.11 1.35 -3.34
N ARG A 13 -0.13 1.78 -3.12
CA ARG A 13 -1.07 1.07 -2.26
C ARG A 13 -1.33 -0.34 -2.78
N GLN A 14 -1.61 -0.49 -4.07
CA GLN A 14 -1.85 -1.81 -4.67
C GLN A 14 -0.63 -2.72 -4.57
N TYR A 15 0.57 -2.18 -4.78
CA TYR A 15 1.81 -2.92 -4.59
C TYR A 15 1.96 -3.40 -3.15
N LEU A 16 1.83 -2.50 -2.16
CA LEU A 16 1.94 -2.84 -0.75
C LEU A 16 0.90 -3.88 -0.33
N ASP A 17 -0.35 -3.74 -0.80
CA ASP A 17 -1.40 -4.71 -0.51
C ASP A 17 -1.08 -6.09 -1.15
N ASN A 18 -0.56 -6.13 -2.36
CA ASN A 18 -0.13 -7.37 -3.02
C ASN A 18 1.08 -8.00 -2.31
N ALA A 19 2.07 -7.19 -1.97
CA ALA A 19 3.31 -7.67 -1.36
C ALA A 19 3.10 -8.15 0.08
N LEU A 20 2.27 -7.46 0.88
CA LEU A 20 2.18 -7.64 2.33
C LEU A 20 0.92 -8.40 2.81
N SER A 21 -0.12 -8.52 1.97
CA SER A 21 -1.39 -9.14 2.39
C SER A 21 -1.65 -10.50 1.76
N PHE A 22 -0.82 -10.96 0.82
CA PHE A 22 -1.01 -12.23 0.14
C PHE A 22 0.12 -13.20 0.43
N SER A 23 -0.27 -14.47 0.61
CA SER A 23 0.69 -15.57 0.76
C SER A 23 1.49 -15.81 -0.52
N LYS A 24 2.64 -16.48 -0.37
CA LYS A 24 3.49 -16.90 -1.49
C LYS A 24 2.69 -17.67 -2.56
N GLY A 25 1.86 -18.61 -2.15
CA GLY A 25 1.03 -19.38 -3.09
C GLY A 25 0.06 -18.51 -3.89
N ALA A 26 -0.53 -17.49 -3.27
CA ALA A 26 -1.39 -16.54 -3.97
C ALA A 26 -0.60 -15.65 -4.95
N LYS A 27 0.59 -15.21 -4.59
CA LYS A 27 1.49 -14.44 -5.44
C LYS A 27 1.95 -15.24 -6.67
N GLU A 28 2.27 -16.53 -6.48
CA GLU A 28 2.74 -17.41 -7.55
C GLU A 28 1.62 -17.90 -8.48
N GLN A 29 0.36 -17.80 -8.09
CA GLN A 29 -0.78 -18.30 -8.88
C GLN A 29 -1.76 -17.19 -9.26
N SER A 30 -2.64 -16.80 -8.34
CA SER A 30 -3.75 -15.90 -8.67
C SER A 30 -3.32 -14.50 -9.08
N LEU A 31 -2.30 -13.93 -8.42
CA LEU A 31 -1.83 -12.57 -8.73
C LEU A 31 -1.09 -12.48 -10.08
N LYS A 32 -0.57 -13.58 -10.61
CA LYS A 32 0.03 -13.60 -11.96
C LYS A 32 -0.96 -13.23 -13.06
N TYR A 33 -2.22 -13.64 -12.91
CA TYR A 33 -3.29 -13.26 -13.85
C TYR A 33 -3.63 -11.76 -13.78
N HIS A 34 -3.20 -11.10 -12.69
CA HIS A 34 -3.28 -9.65 -12.52
C HIS A 34 -2.02 -8.92 -13.00
N GLY A 35 -1.08 -9.62 -13.63
CA GLY A 35 0.19 -9.06 -14.10
C GLY A 35 1.25 -8.88 -12.99
N TYR A 36 1.02 -9.41 -11.78
CA TYR A 36 1.99 -9.36 -10.71
C TYR A 36 3.05 -10.44 -10.88
N GLU A 37 4.30 -10.03 -10.97
CA GLU A 37 5.48 -10.91 -10.91
C GLU A 37 6.46 -10.32 -9.91
N GLU A 38 6.86 -11.14 -8.94
CA GLU A 38 7.75 -10.71 -7.86
C GLU A 38 9.16 -10.45 -8.40
N ASP A 39 9.71 -9.30 -8.04
CA ASP A 39 11.07 -8.94 -8.41
C ASP A 39 12.10 -9.74 -7.60
N THR A 40 13.26 -10.01 -8.18
CA THR A 40 14.31 -10.76 -7.49
C THR A 40 14.98 -9.87 -6.45
N PRO A 41 15.06 -10.30 -5.16
CA PRO A 41 15.74 -9.57 -4.11
C PRO A 41 17.17 -9.18 -4.52
N GLY A 42 17.59 -7.96 -4.17
CA GLY A 42 18.89 -7.40 -4.56
C GLY A 42 19.02 -6.99 -6.03
N HIS A 43 18.02 -7.29 -6.88
CA HIS A 43 18.06 -7.05 -8.33
C HIS A 43 16.87 -6.23 -8.86
N PHE A 44 16.16 -5.49 -8.01
CA PHE A 44 14.96 -4.73 -8.39
C PHE A 44 15.21 -3.76 -9.54
N ASP A 45 16.37 -3.11 -9.57
CA ASP A 45 16.74 -2.13 -10.59
C ASP A 45 17.50 -2.75 -11.79
N ASP A 46 17.58 -4.08 -11.86
CA ASP A 46 18.24 -4.77 -12.96
C ASP A 46 17.26 -4.96 -14.13
N VAL A 47 17.38 -4.09 -15.11
CA VAL A 47 16.50 -4.06 -16.30
C VAL A 47 17.12 -4.70 -17.54
N ASP A 48 18.28 -5.34 -17.44
CA ASP A 48 18.92 -6.06 -18.56
C ASP A 48 18.28 -7.43 -18.79
N LYS A 49 17.52 -7.55 -19.87
CA LYS A 49 16.86 -8.80 -20.28
C LYS A 49 17.84 -9.90 -20.73
N ALA A 50 19.00 -9.51 -21.22
CA ALA A 50 20.02 -10.44 -21.73
C ALA A 50 20.92 -11.00 -20.63
N LYS A 51 20.92 -10.38 -19.45
CA LYS A 51 21.70 -10.81 -18.30
C LYS A 51 21.25 -12.21 -17.85
N GLY A 52 22.22 -13.10 -17.69
CA GLY A 52 22.00 -14.50 -17.32
C GLY A 52 21.54 -14.67 -15.86
N THR A 53 22.30 -15.42 -15.08
CA THR A 53 22.10 -15.56 -13.62
C THR A 53 22.36 -14.23 -12.90
N ASN A 54 21.76 -14.04 -11.72
CA ASN A 54 21.83 -12.80 -10.94
C ASN A 54 21.22 -11.60 -11.65
N SER A 55 19.95 -11.71 -12.00
CA SER A 55 19.18 -10.67 -12.66
C SER A 55 17.74 -10.68 -12.15
N ASN A 56 16.98 -9.64 -12.49
CA ASN A 56 15.58 -9.54 -12.09
C ASN A 56 14.70 -10.49 -12.92
N GLU A 57 14.35 -11.63 -12.36
CA GLU A 57 13.48 -12.62 -13.02
C GLU A 57 12.03 -12.11 -13.17
N GLY A 58 11.55 -11.31 -12.22
CA GLY A 58 10.23 -10.68 -12.31
C GLY A 58 10.15 -9.74 -13.52
N PHE A 59 11.15 -8.88 -13.68
CA PHE A 59 11.26 -8.01 -14.85
C PHE A 59 11.30 -8.80 -16.18
N LYS A 60 12.10 -9.86 -16.24
CA LYS A 60 12.18 -10.72 -17.44
C LYS A 60 10.84 -11.36 -17.79
N LYS A 61 10.09 -11.82 -16.80
CA LYS A 61 8.76 -12.41 -17.01
C LYS A 61 7.77 -11.38 -17.50
N ARG A 62 7.70 -10.22 -16.84
CA ARG A 62 6.84 -9.10 -17.27
C ARG A 62 7.19 -8.66 -18.69
N SER A 63 8.47 -8.50 -19.00
CA SER A 63 8.89 -8.06 -20.33
C SER A 63 8.47 -9.02 -21.47
N LYS A 64 8.38 -10.32 -21.19
CA LYS A 64 7.89 -11.31 -22.17
C LYS A 64 6.42 -11.13 -22.49
N LEU A 65 5.60 -10.69 -21.53
CA LEU A 65 4.18 -10.44 -21.74
C LEU A 65 3.94 -9.31 -22.75
N PHE A 66 4.78 -8.28 -22.72
CA PHE A 66 4.65 -7.12 -23.62
C PHE A 66 5.32 -7.32 -24.99
N CYS A 67 6.33 -8.22 -25.07
CA CYS A 67 7.10 -8.40 -26.31
C CYS A 67 6.41 -9.23 -27.40
N GLN A 68 5.39 -10.01 -27.06
CA GLN A 68 4.82 -10.99 -27.99
C GLN A 68 3.75 -10.43 -28.94
N GLU A 69 2.90 -9.49 -28.50
CA GLU A 69 1.77 -9.03 -29.30
C GLU A 69 1.54 -7.50 -29.30
N HIS A 70 2.39 -6.71 -28.69
CA HIS A 70 2.17 -5.26 -28.45
C HIS A 70 0.92 -4.91 -27.61
N PHE A 71 0.13 -5.91 -27.22
CA PHE A 71 -1.03 -5.78 -26.35
C PHE A 71 -0.95 -6.77 -25.19
N PHE A 72 -1.25 -6.29 -24.01
CA PHE A 72 -1.37 -7.11 -22.81
C PHE A 72 -2.77 -6.97 -22.22
N HIS A 73 -3.43 -8.12 -22.04
CA HIS A 73 -4.73 -8.18 -21.37
C HIS A 73 -4.54 -8.61 -19.93
N PHE A 74 -5.07 -7.83 -19.00
CA PHE A 74 -5.04 -8.20 -17.59
C PHE A 74 -6.35 -7.84 -16.90
N SER A 75 -6.69 -8.58 -15.86
CA SER A 75 -7.83 -8.32 -15.01
C SER A 75 -7.33 -8.06 -13.59
N VAL A 76 -7.77 -6.98 -12.98
CA VAL A 76 -7.40 -6.63 -11.60
C VAL A 76 -8.61 -6.35 -10.75
N LYS A 77 -8.58 -6.84 -9.51
CA LYS A 77 -9.59 -6.46 -8.52
C LYS A 77 -9.34 -5.01 -8.12
N LEU A 78 -10.36 -4.16 -8.24
CA LEU A 78 -10.32 -2.79 -7.75
C LEU A 78 -10.11 -2.76 -6.24
N ARG A 79 -8.97 -2.18 -5.81
CA ARG A 79 -8.59 -2.07 -4.39
C ARG A 79 -8.74 -0.65 -3.88
N ILE A 80 -9.90 -0.08 -4.14
CA ILE A 80 -10.32 1.18 -3.53
C ILE A 80 -11.10 0.89 -2.25
N ASP A 81 -11.14 1.88 -1.35
CA ASP A 81 -11.73 1.71 -0.02
C ASP A 81 -13.15 1.13 -0.06
N LEU A 82 -14.01 1.68 -0.90
CA LEU A 82 -15.39 1.24 -1.05
C LEU A 82 -15.57 -0.10 -1.79
N ALA A 83 -14.63 -0.51 -2.63
CA ALA A 83 -14.74 -1.80 -3.33
C ALA A 83 -14.36 -3.00 -2.45
N ASN A 84 -13.81 -2.75 -1.26
CA ASN A 84 -13.43 -3.78 -0.29
C ASN A 84 -14.43 -3.90 0.88
N VAL A 85 -15.62 -3.31 0.76
CA VAL A 85 -16.68 -3.43 1.76
C VAL A 85 -17.44 -4.74 1.54
N ASP A 86 -17.70 -5.49 2.62
CA ASP A 86 -18.46 -6.77 2.57
C ASP A 86 -19.97 -6.55 2.46
N GLN A 87 -20.41 -5.34 2.18
CA GLN A 87 -21.83 -4.98 2.07
C GLN A 87 -22.16 -4.53 0.65
N TYR A 88 -23.30 -4.94 0.13
CA TYR A 88 -23.80 -4.47 -1.17
C TYR A 88 -24.23 -3.01 -1.07
N LEU A 89 -23.82 -2.22 -2.06
CA LEU A 89 -24.37 -0.87 -2.23
C LEU A 89 -25.83 -0.95 -2.62
N GLN A 90 -26.64 -0.20 -1.91
CA GLN A 90 -28.08 -0.18 -2.10
C GLN A 90 -28.49 0.61 -3.36
N PRO A 91 -29.67 0.34 -3.94
CA PRO A 91 -30.19 1.11 -5.07
C PRO A 91 -30.23 2.62 -4.79
N GLY A 92 -30.00 3.43 -5.82
CA GLY A 92 -30.04 4.89 -5.72
C GLY A 92 -28.69 5.56 -5.44
N VAL A 93 -27.63 4.79 -5.12
CA VAL A 93 -26.26 5.33 -5.00
C VAL A 93 -25.61 5.38 -6.38
N SER A 94 -25.16 6.56 -6.79
CA SER A 94 -24.38 6.74 -8.01
C SER A 94 -22.88 6.70 -7.69
N LEU A 95 -22.15 5.84 -8.38
CA LEU A 95 -20.70 5.73 -8.31
C LEU A 95 -20.08 6.30 -9.60
N ARG A 96 -19.05 7.09 -9.43
CA ARG A 96 -18.21 7.56 -10.55
C ARG A 96 -16.78 7.07 -10.29
N PHE A 97 -16.23 6.36 -11.24
CA PHE A 97 -14.85 5.91 -11.24
C PHE A 97 -14.06 6.76 -12.23
N GLU A 98 -12.99 7.35 -11.76
CA GLU A 98 -12.01 8.04 -12.59
C GLU A 98 -10.67 7.35 -12.37
N ILE A 99 -10.05 6.90 -13.46
CA ILE A 99 -8.76 6.22 -13.44
C ILE A 99 -7.78 7.11 -14.18
N GLU A 100 -6.83 7.67 -13.45
CA GLU A 100 -5.74 8.45 -14.02
C GLU A 100 -4.51 7.55 -14.20
N ARG A 101 -3.94 7.59 -15.38
CA ARG A 101 -2.70 6.91 -15.71
C ARG A 101 -1.50 7.65 -15.10
N ASN A 102 -0.54 6.91 -14.56
CA ASN A 102 0.74 7.48 -14.15
C ASN A 102 1.63 7.78 -15.37
N SER A 103 2.77 8.46 -15.14
CA SER A 103 3.75 8.74 -16.19
C SER A 103 4.34 7.45 -16.76
N ASP A 104 4.79 7.51 -18.01
CA ASP A 104 5.44 6.38 -18.68
C ASP A 104 6.74 5.99 -17.96
N SER A 105 7.52 6.96 -17.50
CA SER A 105 8.75 6.76 -16.72
C SER A 105 8.54 6.06 -15.37
N PHE A 106 7.35 6.15 -14.79
CA PHE A 106 7.00 5.39 -13.57
C PHE A 106 6.57 3.96 -13.90
N ALA A 107 5.85 3.78 -15.00
CA ALA A 107 5.20 2.52 -15.33
C ALA A 107 6.08 1.57 -16.14
N LEU A 108 7.06 2.10 -16.86
CA LEU A 108 7.91 1.35 -17.77
C LEU A 108 9.35 1.31 -17.25
N LEU A 109 9.94 0.11 -17.31
CA LEU A 109 11.34 -0.12 -17.01
C LEU A 109 12.07 -0.58 -18.28
N SER A 110 13.24 -0.01 -18.57
CA SER A 110 14.04 -0.30 -19.75
C SER A 110 15.53 -0.17 -19.47
N ASP A 111 16.33 -0.98 -20.18
CA ASP A 111 17.78 -0.89 -20.25
C ASP A 111 18.28 0.22 -21.20
N ILE A 112 17.38 0.73 -22.03
CA ILE A 112 17.66 1.85 -22.93
C ILE A 112 17.30 3.12 -22.18
N GLY A 113 18.31 3.87 -21.72
CA GLY A 113 18.16 5.02 -20.85
C GLY A 113 17.54 6.28 -21.48
N ASP A 114 16.71 6.15 -22.48
CA ASP A 114 16.07 7.25 -23.17
C ASP A 114 14.59 7.31 -22.78
N GLU A 115 14.24 8.23 -21.91
CA GLU A 115 12.90 8.39 -21.32
C GLU A 115 11.81 8.66 -22.37
N ASP A 116 12.17 9.20 -23.53
CA ASP A 116 11.25 9.58 -24.59
C ASP A 116 10.92 8.45 -25.58
N THR A 117 11.48 7.24 -25.40
CA THR A 117 11.40 6.17 -26.42
C THR A 117 10.19 5.25 -26.23
N PHE A 118 9.61 5.19 -25.04
CA PHE A 118 8.54 4.24 -24.72
C PHE A 118 7.31 4.92 -24.16
N GLU A 119 6.17 4.53 -24.68
CA GLU A 119 4.85 4.98 -24.25
C GLU A 119 3.92 3.77 -24.10
N PHE A 120 3.06 3.77 -23.12
CA PHE A 120 1.96 2.80 -23.03
C PHE A 120 0.61 3.48 -23.10
N GLU A 121 -0.34 2.83 -23.75
CA GLU A 121 -1.69 3.32 -23.91
C GLU A 121 -2.72 2.29 -23.43
N ILE A 122 -3.72 2.74 -22.68
CA ILE A 122 -4.86 1.91 -22.32
C ILE A 122 -5.87 1.97 -23.46
N LYS A 123 -6.01 0.87 -24.22
CA LYS A 123 -6.90 0.82 -25.39
C LYS A 123 -8.35 0.66 -25.00
N ASP A 124 -8.62 -0.19 -24.01
CA ASP A 124 -9.97 -0.51 -23.58
C ASP A 124 -9.99 -0.86 -22.09
N SER A 125 -11.05 -0.50 -21.40
CA SER A 125 -11.23 -0.83 -19.99
C SER A 125 -12.69 -1.18 -19.71
N THR A 126 -12.89 -2.32 -19.06
CA THR A 126 -14.20 -2.81 -18.68
C THR A 126 -14.25 -2.96 -17.16
N LEU A 127 -15.31 -2.44 -16.54
CA LEU A 127 -15.60 -2.66 -15.12
C LEU A 127 -16.66 -3.73 -14.98
N GLU A 128 -16.29 -4.81 -14.32
CA GLU A 128 -17.21 -5.90 -13.97
C GLU A 128 -17.61 -5.79 -12.50
N PHE A 129 -18.90 -5.98 -12.21
CA PHE A 129 -19.42 -5.99 -10.85
C PHE A 129 -20.62 -6.90 -10.70
N ASP A 130 -20.78 -7.49 -9.53
CA ASP A 130 -21.89 -8.34 -9.20
C ASP A 130 -23.13 -7.51 -8.86
N LYS A 131 -24.26 -7.83 -9.50
CA LYS A 131 -25.55 -7.21 -9.20
C LYS A 131 -26.47 -8.20 -8.54
N MET A 132 -26.90 -7.89 -7.32
CA MET A 132 -27.95 -8.65 -6.64
C MET A 132 -29.33 -8.04 -6.95
N ILE A 133 -30.31 -8.90 -7.23
CA ILE A 133 -31.71 -8.49 -7.37
C ILE A 133 -32.46 -8.94 -6.12
N PRO A 134 -32.82 -8.01 -5.22
CA PRO A 134 -33.49 -8.34 -3.98
C PRO A 134 -34.96 -8.74 -4.23
N SER A 135 -35.55 -9.50 -3.29
CA SER A 135 -36.98 -9.82 -3.31
C SER A 135 -37.84 -8.59 -3.00
N SER A 136 -39.12 -8.61 -3.43
CA SER A 136 -40.04 -7.51 -3.13
C SER A 136 -40.27 -7.34 -1.63
N GLU A 137 -40.24 -8.42 -0.86
CA GLU A 137 -40.35 -8.38 0.59
C GLU A 137 -39.18 -7.66 1.23
N TYR A 138 -37.95 -7.96 0.79
CA TYR A 138 -36.76 -7.25 1.25
C TYR A 138 -36.82 -5.75 0.91
N LEU A 139 -37.25 -5.39 -0.29
CA LEU A 139 -37.37 -3.99 -0.70
C LEU A 139 -38.35 -3.21 0.17
N ASN A 140 -39.50 -3.79 0.53
CA ASN A 140 -40.48 -3.14 1.41
C ASN A 140 -39.88 -2.87 2.82
N HIS A 141 -39.25 -3.89 3.41
CA HIS A 141 -38.59 -3.72 4.70
C HIS A 141 -37.44 -2.72 4.65
N PHE A 142 -36.69 -2.73 3.56
CA PHE A 142 -35.60 -1.78 3.36
C PHE A 142 -36.13 -0.34 3.26
N GLU A 143 -37.18 -0.09 2.48
CA GLU A 143 -37.80 1.24 2.36
C GLU A 143 -38.36 1.78 3.69
N GLU A 144 -38.77 0.92 4.59
CA GLU A 144 -39.18 1.30 5.94
C GLU A 144 -37.96 1.67 6.80
N ALA A 145 -36.93 0.82 6.80
CA ALA A 145 -35.74 1.00 7.61
C ALA A 145 -34.95 2.26 7.24
N ILE A 146 -34.80 2.59 5.96
CA ILE A 146 -34.05 3.78 5.52
C ILE A 146 -34.71 5.12 5.87
N LYS A 147 -36.00 5.11 6.24
CA LYS A 147 -36.69 6.31 6.73
C LYS A 147 -36.35 6.63 8.17
N GLU A 148 -35.97 5.62 8.95
CA GLU A 148 -35.70 5.74 10.37
C GLU A 148 -34.22 6.00 10.65
N GLU A 149 -33.32 5.31 9.93
CA GLU A 149 -31.89 5.39 10.17
C GLU A 149 -31.09 5.46 8.85
N PRO A 150 -29.97 6.24 8.81
CA PRO A 150 -29.10 6.27 7.66
C PRO A 150 -28.38 4.93 7.49
N LEU A 151 -28.06 4.56 6.24
CA LEU A 151 -27.25 3.39 5.96
C LEU A 151 -25.80 3.64 6.36
N VAL A 152 -25.18 2.64 6.98
CA VAL A 152 -23.82 2.72 7.46
C VAL A 152 -22.95 1.72 6.74
N TYR A 153 -21.89 2.22 6.08
CA TYR A 153 -20.85 1.40 5.45
C TYR A 153 -19.54 1.61 6.19
N SER A 154 -19.04 0.55 6.79
CA SER A 154 -17.72 0.55 7.43
C SER A 154 -16.66 0.10 6.45
N TYR A 155 -15.60 0.88 6.30
CA TYR A 155 -14.50 0.61 5.36
C TYR A 155 -13.16 1.03 5.95
N ASP A 156 -12.08 0.44 5.43
CA ASP A 156 -10.73 0.84 5.79
C ASP A 156 -10.27 1.93 4.83
N LYS A 157 -10.16 3.14 5.35
CA LYS A 157 -9.59 4.27 4.62
C LYS A 157 -8.08 4.17 4.64
N CYS A 158 -7.52 4.02 3.45
CA CYS A 158 -6.09 3.89 3.27
C CYS A 158 -5.53 5.15 2.62
N GLN A 159 -4.43 5.66 3.17
CA GLN A 159 -3.74 6.84 2.67
C GLN A 159 -2.24 6.59 2.57
N ILE A 160 -1.59 7.22 1.60
CA ILE A 160 -0.13 7.22 1.47
C ILE A 160 0.37 8.64 1.71
N HIS A 161 1.38 8.73 2.54
CA HIS A 161 2.09 9.97 2.84
C HIS A 161 3.57 9.78 2.52
N TYR A 162 4.25 10.85 2.18
CA TYR A 162 5.68 10.79 1.88
C TYR A 162 6.41 12.01 2.40
N PHE A 163 7.64 11.75 2.85
CA PHE A 163 8.51 12.75 3.41
C PHE A 163 9.88 12.68 2.74
N ASN A 164 10.41 13.83 2.35
CA ASN A 164 11.67 13.92 1.64
C ASN A 164 12.83 14.15 2.60
N TYR A 165 13.90 13.39 2.39
CA TYR A 165 15.17 13.54 3.09
C TYR A 165 16.26 13.88 2.08
N PRO A 166 16.93 15.04 2.21
CA PRO A 166 18.02 15.39 1.33
C PRO A 166 19.24 14.51 1.56
N ALA A 167 20.10 14.38 0.55
CA ALA A 167 21.40 13.76 0.70
C ALA A 167 22.24 14.46 1.79
N GLY A 168 23.09 13.72 2.47
CA GLY A 168 24.00 14.22 3.48
C GLY A 168 23.44 14.31 4.91
N VAL A 169 22.17 13.94 5.14
CA VAL A 169 21.57 13.87 6.49
C VAL A 169 21.60 12.44 7.04
N ASN A 170 21.66 12.31 8.35
CA ASN A 170 21.60 11.03 9.08
C ASN A 170 20.55 11.02 10.20
N ASP A 171 19.96 12.17 10.54
CA ASP A 171 18.78 12.28 11.39
C ASP A 171 17.57 12.60 10.51
N LEU A 172 16.67 11.64 10.43
CA LEU A 172 15.50 11.65 9.57
C LEU A 172 14.22 11.81 10.39
N SER A 173 14.32 12.45 11.56
CA SER A 173 13.18 12.59 12.47
C SER A 173 12.09 13.50 11.91
N ILE A 174 10.84 13.09 12.08
CA ILE A 174 9.65 13.86 11.70
C ILE A 174 8.83 14.13 12.96
N TYR A 175 8.71 15.40 13.29
CA TYR A 175 7.88 15.85 14.39
C TYR A 175 6.45 16.11 13.86
N SER A 176 5.46 15.56 14.57
CA SER A 176 4.03 15.74 14.18
C SER A 176 3.73 15.29 12.74
N MET A 177 4.13 14.05 12.40
CA MET A 177 3.85 13.43 11.10
C MET A 177 2.34 13.36 10.82
N PHE A 178 1.57 12.96 11.83
CA PHE A 178 0.10 12.99 11.84
C PHE A 178 -0.38 13.77 13.05
N HIS A 179 -1.31 14.67 12.79
CA HIS A 179 -2.09 15.33 13.83
C HIS A 179 -3.56 15.20 13.41
N THR A 180 -4.27 14.26 14.02
CA THR A 180 -5.61 13.88 13.55
C THR A 180 -6.54 13.62 14.73
N ASP A 181 -7.84 13.78 14.49
CA ASP A 181 -8.89 13.43 15.44
C ASP A 181 -9.03 11.91 15.62
N LYS A 182 -8.48 11.16 14.67
CA LYS A 182 -8.44 9.70 14.72
C LYS A 182 -7.07 9.22 14.24
N LEU A 183 -6.31 8.63 15.15
CA LEU A 183 -5.03 8.00 14.81
C LEU A 183 -5.25 6.80 13.89
N PRO A 184 -4.39 6.61 12.87
CA PRO A 184 -4.41 5.40 12.07
C PRO A 184 -4.15 4.17 12.93
N SER A 185 -4.85 3.10 12.64
CA SER A 185 -4.71 1.84 13.35
C SER A 185 -3.54 0.98 12.86
N TYR A 186 -3.13 1.18 11.62
CA TYR A 186 -2.09 0.39 10.97
C TYR A 186 -1.22 1.27 10.09
N LEU A 187 0.08 1.16 10.26
CA LEU A 187 1.08 1.94 9.55
C LEU A 187 2.14 1.01 8.95
N VAL A 188 2.50 1.24 7.69
CA VAL A 188 3.63 0.59 7.03
C VAL A 188 4.58 1.68 6.55
N PHE A 189 5.85 1.50 6.85
CA PHE A 189 6.91 2.42 6.50
C PHE A 189 7.90 1.74 5.56
N GLY A 190 8.37 2.46 4.56
CA GLY A 190 9.43 2.02 3.67
C GLY A 190 10.20 3.20 3.11
N MET A 191 11.49 3.04 2.91
CA MET A 191 12.35 4.08 2.32
C MET A 191 12.74 3.72 0.89
N ILE A 192 12.73 4.71 0.02
CA ILE A 192 13.01 4.54 -1.41
C ILE A 192 13.86 5.71 -1.95
N ASP A 193 14.62 5.43 -2.99
CA ASP A 193 15.32 6.45 -3.77
C ASP A 193 14.32 7.46 -4.37
N ASN A 194 14.63 8.75 -4.29
CA ASN A 194 13.78 9.79 -4.82
C ASN A 194 13.53 9.66 -6.33
N ASP A 195 14.57 9.33 -7.12
CA ASP A 195 14.43 9.20 -8.57
C ASP A 195 13.51 8.03 -8.94
N ALA A 196 13.61 6.91 -8.19
CA ALA A 196 12.70 5.77 -8.36
C ALA A 196 11.26 6.14 -7.98
N PHE A 197 11.09 6.96 -6.94
CA PHE A 197 9.77 7.42 -6.50
C PHE A 197 9.10 8.35 -7.52
N ASP A 198 9.84 9.29 -8.08
CA ASP A 198 9.33 10.26 -9.07
C ASP A 198 9.09 9.59 -10.44
N GLY A 199 9.71 8.45 -10.68
CA GLY A 199 9.63 7.65 -11.89
C GLY A 199 10.91 7.76 -12.74
N SER A 200 11.55 6.64 -12.94
CA SER A 200 12.74 6.49 -13.78
C SER A 200 12.68 5.17 -14.54
N VAL A 201 12.95 5.18 -15.82
CA VAL A 201 12.95 3.97 -16.64
C VAL A 201 14.02 2.96 -16.24
N SER A 202 15.04 3.38 -15.49
CA SER A 202 16.15 2.55 -15.01
C SER A 202 16.09 2.16 -13.54
N LYS A 203 15.08 2.65 -12.78
CA LYS A 203 14.92 2.38 -11.36
C LYS A 203 13.52 1.90 -11.04
N ASN A 204 13.43 0.82 -10.29
CA ASN A 204 12.14 0.26 -9.88
C ASN A 204 11.49 1.12 -8.78
N PRO A 205 10.27 1.64 -8.98
CA PRO A 205 9.56 2.46 -7.98
C PRO A 205 9.11 1.68 -6.74
N PHE A 206 9.43 0.39 -6.67
CA PHE A 206 9.10 -0.50 -5.54
C PHE A 206 10.33 -1.12 -4.89
N ASN A 207 11.53 -0.60 -5.16
CA ASN A 207 12.77 -1.02 -4.53
C ASN A 207 12.95 -0.31 -3.18
N PHE A 208 12.39 -0.88 -2.12
CA PHE A 208 12.46 -0.33 -0.76
C PHE A 208 13.71 -0.81 -0.04
N GLN A 209 14.58 0.11 0.33
CA GLN A 209 15.90 -0.14 0.88
C GLN A 209 16.05 0.38 2.31
N PRO A 210 16.90 -0.24 3.14
CA PRO A 210 17.14 0.19 4.52
C PRO A 210 17.99 1.47 4.64
N PHE A 211 18.81 1.85 3.66
CA PHE A 211 19.70 3.01 3.67
C PHE A 211 20.53 3.14 4.96
N ASP A 212 21.16 2.06 5.41
CA ASP A 212 21.93 2.00 6.65
C ASP A 212 21.14 2.43 7.90
N LEU A 213 19.84 2.18 7.95
CA LEU A 213 19.02 2.47 9.12
C LEU A 213 19.57 1.75 10.35
N LYS A 214 19.79 2.53 11.41
CA LYS A 214 20.33 2.06 12.68
C LYS A 214 19.27 1.97 13.77
N GLU A 215 18.35 2.92 13.78
CA GLU A 215 17.35 3.04 14.83
C GLU A 215 16.08 3.68 14.29
N PHE A 216 14.94 3.16 14.68
CA PHE A 216 13.65 3.83 14.50
C PHE A 216 12.81 3.77 15.76
N ASN A 217 12.04 4.83 15.99
CA ASN A 217 11.17 4.96 17.13
C ASN A 217 9.93 5.78 16.75
N LEU A 218 8.77 5.16 16.87
CA LEU A 218 7.51 5.86 16.72
C LEU A 218 7.07 6.44 18.07
N LEU A 219 6.62 7.67 18.06
CA LEU A 219 6.07 8.34 19.25
C LEU A 219 4.59 8.62 19.03
N VAL A 220 3.77 8.03 19.86
CA VAL A 220 2.32 8.28 19.89
C VAL A 220 2.02 9.14 21.10
N ASN A 221 1.55 10.37 20.88
CA ASN A 221 1.34 11.36 21.93
C ASN A 221 2.56 11.57 22.83
N GLY A 222 3.76 11.53 22.23
CA GLY A 222 5.04 11.66 22.93
C GLY A 222 5.54 10.41 23.64
N THR A 223 4.76 9.33 23.66
CA THR A 223 5.17 8.05 24.25
C THR A 223 5.71 7.11 23.17
N SER A 224 6.83 6.48 23.44
CA SER A 224 7.49 5.54 22.53
C SER A 224 6.65 4.27 22.29
N TYR A 225 6.52 3.88 21.02
CA TYR A 225 5.84 2.65 20.60
C TYR A 225 6.66 1.94 19.51
N PRO A 226 7.16 0.72 19.77
CA PRO A 226 7.16 0.02 21.06
C PRO A 226 7.86 0.80 22.19
N SER A 227 7.80 0.31 23.43
CA SER A 227 8.29 1.03 24.62
C SER A 227 9.77 1.40 24.57
N GLN A 228 10.55 0.77 23.72
CA GLN A 228 11.96 1.03 23.45
C GLN A 228 12.15 1.29 21.96
N PRO A 229 13.09 2.19 21.57
CA PRO A 229 13.49 2.33 20.19
C PRO A 229 13.97 1.01 19.60
N VAL A 230 13.56 0.73 18.38
CA VAL A 230 13.99 -0.46 17.65
C VAL A 230 15.33 -0.18 17.02
N LYS A 231 16.31 -1.02 17.32
CA LYS A 231 17.68 -0.92 16.80
C LYS A 231 17.96 -2.12 15.91
N LEU A 232 18.72 -1.87 14.85
CA LEU A 232 19.17 -2.90 13.92
C LEU A 232 20.57 -2.58 13.42
N ASP A 233 21.26 -3.61 13.00
CA ASP A 233 22.57 -3.50 12.38
C ASP A 233 22.67 -4.50 11.23
N ILE A 234 22.69 -3.98 10.00
CA ILE A 234 22.71 -4.81 8.78
C ILE A 234 24.07 -5.46 8.60
N ASP A 235 25.16 -4.74 8.89
CA ASP A 235 26.53 -5.25 8.69
C ASP A 235 26.85 -6.44 9.60
N THR A 236 26.30 -6.44 10.80
CA THR A 236 26.49 -7.52 11.77
C THR A 236 25.38 -8.55 11.77
N MET A 237 24.43 -8.45 10.83
CA MET A 237 23.24 -9.30 10.74
C MET A 237 22.33 -9.21 11.98
N ASP A 238 22.41 -8.16 12.77
CA ASP A 238 21.53 -7.92 13.92
C ASP A 238 20.23 -7.25 13.51
N TYR A 239 19.48 -7.89 12.61
CA TYR A 239 18.18 -7.44 12.12
C TYR A 239 17.09 -8.52 12.13
N HIS A 240 17.45 -9.78 12.36
CA HIS A 240 16.48 -10.88 12.32
C HIS A 240 15.35 -10.70 13.36
N HIS A 241 15.68 -10.17 14.55
CA HIS A 241 14.67 -9.89 15.57
C HIS A 241 13.70 -8.78 15.14
N VAL A 242 14.20 -7.77 14.37
CA VAL A 242 13.36 -6.70 13.82
C VAL A 242 12.47 -7.26 12.71
N TYR A 243 13.03 -8.09 11.84
CA TYR A 243 12.27 -8.77 10.80
C TYR A 243 11.09 -9.58 11.38
N VAL A 244 11.32 -10.34 12.44
CA VAL A 244 10.24 -11.12 13.07
C VAL A 244 9.23 -10.20 13.77
N ASN A 245 9.70 -9.32 14.67
CA ASN A 245 8.82 -8.57 15.59
C ASN A 245 8.14 -7.36 14.92
N GLU A 246 8.83 -6.68 13.99
CA GLU A 246 8.35 -5.44 13.40
C GLU A 246 7.85 -5.61 11.95
N PHE A 247 7.99 -6.80 11.39
CA PHE A 247 7.49 -7.12 10.07
C PHE A 247 6.59 -8.36 10.09
N LEU A 248 7.09 -9.57 10.30
CA LEU A 248 6.31 -10.81 10.18
C LEU A 248 5.11 -10.88 11.14
N ASP A 249 5.31 -10.61 12.42
CA ASP A 249 4.26 -10.72 13.44
C ASP A 249 3.13 -9.70 13.28
N LYS A 250 3.37 -8.67 12.48
CA LYS A 250 2.41 -7.59 12.23
C LYS A 250 1.74 -7.65 10.88
N LEU A 251 2.07 -8.63 10.05
CA LEU A 251 1.41 -8.82 8.76
C LEU A 251 -0.05 -9.22 8.94
N LYS A 252 -0.92 -8.62 8.12
CA LYS A 252 -2.35 -8.97 8.06
C LYS A 252 -2.63 -9.77 6.79
N LEU A 253 -2.26 -11.05 6.81
CA LEU A 253 -2.47 -11.92 5.66
C LEU A 253 -3.96 -12.23 5.45
N LYS A 254 -4.42 -12.10 4.23
CA LYS A 254 -5.81 -12.41 3.83
C LYS A 254 -6.09 -13.91 3.82
N ASN A 255 -5.04 -14.73 3.65
CA ASN A 255 -5.09 -16.20 3.68
C ASN A 255 -4.05 -16.67 4.70
N SER A 256 -4.48 -17.09 5.86
CA SER A 256 -3.69 -17.17 7.09
C SER A 256 -2.75 -18.37 7.26
N ASN A 257 -2.68 -19.30 6.30
CA ASN A 257 -1.97 -20.55 6.52
C ASN A 257 -0.62 -20.69 5.80
N ASP A 258 -0.24 -19.69 4.99
CA ASP A 258 0.98 -19.73 4.20
C ASP A 258 1.88 -18.53 4.52
N ASP A 259 3.18 -18.73 4.37
CA ASP A 259 4.19 -17.70 4.49
C ASP A 259 4.02 -16.64 3.37
N ILE A 260 4.46 -15.42 3.68
CA ILE A 260 4.48 -14.30 2.72
C ILE A 260 5.50 -14.53 1.58
N GLY A 261 6.49 -15.39 1.80
CA GLY A 261 7.55 -15.72 0.84
C GLY A 261 8.70 -14.70 0.78
N ILE A 262 8.77 -13.76 1.69
CA ILE A 262 9.90 -12.83 1.84
C ILE A 262 10.74 -13.32 3.01
N THR A 263 11.98 -13.72 2.79
CA THR A 263 12.90 -14.09 3.85
C THR A 263 13.51 -12.86 4.53
N ALA A 264 14.26 -13.03 5.63
CA ALA A 264 14.92 -11.92 6.29
C ALA A 264 15.97 -11.25 5.39
N ASP A 265 16.64 -12.02 4.53
CA ASP A 265 17.60 -11.50 3.57
C ASP A 265 16.89 -10.78 2.42
N ASP A 266 15.81 -11.35 1.87
CA ASP A 266 14.98 -10.69 0.85
C ASP A 266 14.36 -9.39 1.36
N TRP A 267 14.05 -9.35 2.67
CA TRP A 267 13.49 -8.17 3.30
C TRP A 267 14.45 -6.97 3.24
N ILE A 268 15.74 -7.17 3.45
CA ILE A 268 16.76 -6.12 3.34
C ILE A 268 17.02 -5.75 1.86
N ASP A 269 16.93 -6.72 0.97
CA ASP A 269 17.33 -6.60 -0.43
C ASP A 269 16.19 -6.12 -1.36
N GLY A 270 15.40 -5.14 -0.93
CA GLY A 270 14.39 -4.50 -1.80
C GLY A 270 12.97 -4.51 -1.24
N SER A 271 12.73 -5.19 -0.12
CA SER A 271 11.42 -5.28 0.54
C SER A 271 11.45 -4.77 1.97
N PHE A 272 12.29 -3.76 2.25
CA PHE A 272 12.48 -3.25 3.59
C PHE A 272 11.29 -2.42 4.06
N PHE A 273 10.40 -3.08 4.80
CA PHE A 273 9.25 -2.46 5.44
C PHE A 273 9.27 -2.72 6.93
N TRP A 274 8.86 -1.74 7.73
CA TRP A 274 8.48 -2.00 9.10
C TRP A 274 7.03 -1.57 9.34
N ILE A 275 6.37 -2.33 10.20
CA ILE A 275 4.94 -2.24 10.38
C ILE A 275 4.64 -1.88 11.84
N VAL A 276 3.72 -0.97 12.04
CA VAL A 276 3.22 -0.61 13.36
C VAL A 276 1.71 -0.82 13.40
N ASP A 277 1.27 -1.73 14.26
CA ASP A 277 -0.15 -1.96 14.54
C ASP A 277 -0.51 -1.28 15.86
N LEU A 278 -1.31 -0.22 15.78
CA LEU A 278 -1.76 0.56 16.93
C LEU A 278 -3.10 0.05 17.50
N ASN A 279 -3.67 -1.01 16.95
CA ASN A 279 -4.86 -1.63 17.52
C ASN A 279 -4.54 -2.26 18.87
N VAL A 280 -5.29 -1.89 19.89
CA VAL A 280 -5.03 -2.29 21.27
C VAL A 280 -5.17 -3.79 21.49
N ASP A 281 -6.08 -4.44 20.81
CA ASP A 281 -6.43 -5.85 21.02
C ASP A 281 -6.07 -6.76 19.86
N LYS A 282 -5.40 -6.22 18.83
CA LYS A 282 -5.05 -6.96 17.59
C LYS A 282 -6.26 -7.68 16.95
N CYS A 283 -7.48 -7.17 17.21
CA CYS A 283 -8.70 -7.81 16.75
C CYS A 283 -8.90 -7.68 15.24
N CYS A 284 -9.62 -8.64 14.70
CA CYS A 284 -9.92 -8.78 13.27
C CYS A 284 -11.18 -7.98 12.90
N ASN A 285 -11.25 -6.70 13.10
CA ASN A 285 -12.31 -5.82 12.56
C ASN A 285 -13.78 -6.16 12.92
N TYR A 286 -14.03 -7.00 13.94
CA TYR A 286 -15.39 -7.36 14.34
C TYR A 286 -16.07 -6.33 15.23
N HIS A 287 -15.31 -5.39 15.79
CA HIS A 287 -15.82 -4.29 16.60
C HIS A 287 -15.04 -3.01 16.32
N GLU A 288 -15.59 -1.90 16.69
CA GLU A 288 -14.97 -0.61 16.49
C GLU A 288 -14.21 -0.16 17.71
N HIS A 289 -13.02 0.34 17.46
CA HIS A 289 -12.24 1.01 18.49
C HIS A 289 -12.66 2.46 18.63
N GLN A 290 -12.59 2.96 19.86
CA GLN A 290 -12.82 4.37 20.14
C GLN A 290 -11.84 5.23 19.33
N ASN A 291 -12.34 6.32 18.77
CA ASN A 291 -11.49 7.31 18.12
C ASN A 291 -10.57 7.95 19.15
N ASN A 292 -9.28 7.81 18.96
CA ASN A 292 -8.29 8.44 19.81
C ASN A 292 -7.61 9.56 19.02
N PRO A 293 -7.88 10.84 19.36
CA PRO A 293 -7.13 11.94 18.77
C PRO A 293 -5.68 11.90 19.25
N GLY A 294 -4.80 12.40 18.43
CA GLY A 294 -3.40 12.41 18.84
C GLY A 294 -2.42 12.86 17.77
N THR A 295 -1.17 12.78 18.15
CA THR A 295 -0.04 13.12 17.30
C THR A 295 0.90 11.96 17.20
N ILE A 296 1.31 11.63 15.98
CA ILE A 296 2.36 10.65 15.69
C ILE A 296 3.60 11.41 15.24
N SER A 297 4.72 11.08 15.84
CA SER A 297 6.05 11.54 15.44
C SER A 297 6.94 10.33 15.19
N LEU A 298 7.90 10.47 14.29
CA LEU A 298 8.84 9.41 13.93
C LEU A 298 10.26 9.91 14.13
N LYS A 299 11.08 9.14 14.82
CA LYS A 299 12.53 9.35 14.92
C LYS A 299 13.23 8.25 14.15
N LEU A 300 14.01 8.62 13.16
CA LEU A 300 14.84 7.72 12.38
C LEU A 300 16.27 8.17 12.43
N GLN A 301 17.19 7.24 12.56
CA GLN A 301 18.62 7.51 12.50
C GLN A 301 19.32 6.46 11.64
N THR A 302 20.17 6.92 10.71
CA THR A 302 21.04 6.07 9.89
C THR A 302 22.46 6.05 10.48
N LYS A 303 23.25 5.02 10.20
CA LYS A 303 24.67 4.94 10.60
C LYS A 303 25.50 5.98 9.85
N THR A 304 25.27 6.07 8.54
CA THR A 304 25.96 6.97 7.62
C THR A 304 24.98 8.02 7.11
N ALA A 305 25.49 9.17 6.68
CA ALA A 305 24.67 10.15 6.01
C ALA A 305 24.09 9.59 4.69
N LEU A 306 22.85 9.91 4.37
CA LEU A 306 22.21 9.46 3.15
C LEU A 306 23.04 9.80 1.92
N PRO A 307 23.38 8.85 1.06
CA PRO A 307 24.20 9.11 -0.12
C PRO A 307 23.46 9.91 -1.19
N LYS A 308 22.15 9.87 -1.19
CA LYS A 308 21.25 10.53 -2.16
C LYS A 308 19.95 10.93 -1.50
N THR A 309 19.19 11.80 -2.16
CA THR A 309 17.85 12.16 -1.73
C THR A 309 16.97 10.92 -1.66
N THR A 310 16.33 10.72 -0.52
CA THR A 310 15.53 9.53 -0.22
C THR A 310 14.13 9.96 0.22
N ARG A 311 13.14 9.17 -0.10
CA ARG A 311 11.77 9.37 0.39
C ARG A 311 11.36 8.28 1.36
N LEU A 312 10.75 8.70 2.45
CA LEU A 312 9.98 7.82 3.31
C LEU A 312 8.55 7.77 2.81
N VAL A 313 8.08 6.59 2.48
CA VAL A 313 6.69 6.29 2.12
C VAL A 313 6.01 5.72 3.35
N VAL A 314 4.88 6.30 3.73
CA VAL A 314 4.10 5.86 4.88
C VAL A 314 2.69 5.51 4.41
N TYR A 315 2.37 4.22 4.43
CA TYR A 315 1.00 3.76 4.24
C TYR A 315 0.29 3.74 5.59
N SER A 316 -0.88 4.36 5.65
CA SER A 316 -1.72 4.40 6.84
C SER A 316 -3.10 3.86 6.54
N SER A 317 -3.66 3.10 7.48
CA SER A 317 -5.02 2.59 7.40
C SER A 317 -5.78 2.92 8.69
N SER A 318 -7.01 3.38 8.53
CA SER A 318 -7.93 3.66 9.63
C SER A 318 -9.33 3.20 9.27
N ARG A 319 -10.04 2.60 10.24
CA ARG A 319 -11.45 2.20 10.06
C ARG A 319 -12.34 3.43 10.07
N GLU A 320 -13.12 3.65 9.03
CA GLU A 320 -14.08 4.75 8.92
C GLU A 320 -15.48 4.25 8.62
N ARG A 321 -16.48 5.09 8.91
CA ARG A 321 -17.86 4.85 8.53
C ARG A 321 -18.36 5.93 7.59
N MET A 322 -19.08 5.50 6.59
CA MET A 322 -19.83 6.34 5.69
C MET A 322 -21.31 6.18 6.00
N TYR A 323 -21.98 7.28 6.17
CA TYR A 323 -23.42 7.35 6.41
C TYR A 323 -24.08 7.88 5.14
N ILE A 324 -25.11 7.18 4.68
CA ILE A 324 -25.95 7.62 3.55
C ILE A 324 -27.37 7.80 4.05
N ASP A 325 -27.81 9.04 4.09
CA ASP A 325 -29.20 9.39 4.35
C ASP A 325 -29.98 9.39 3.02
N TYR A 326 -30.84 8.40 2.86
CA TYR A 326 -31.64 8.26 1.64
C TYR A 326 -32.77 9.26 1.53
N THR A 327 -33.21 9.88 2.63
CA THR A 327 -34.29 10.88 2.61
C THR A 327 -33.79 12.21 2.09
N THR A 328 -32.56 12.57 2.44
CA THR A 328 -31.94 13.84 2.02
C THR A 328 -30.97 13.68 0.86
N GLY A 329 -30.52 12.45 0.56
CA GLY A 329 -29.47 12.16 -0.40
C GLY A 329 -28.08 12.59 0.08
N GLN A 330 -27.93 12.90 1.35
CA GLN A 330 -26.65 13.32 1.93
C GLN A 330 -25.76 12.14 2.25
N VAL A 331 -24.48 12.30 1.96
CA VAL A 331 -23.42 11.35 2.32
C VAL A 331 -22.48 12.06 3.29
N SER A 332 -22.28 11.48 4.46
CA SER A 332 -21.34 11.97 5.45
C SER A 332 -20.38 10.87 5.90
N SER A 333 -19.18 11.24 6.32
CA SER A 333 -18.21 10.31 6.90
C SER A 333 -18.07 10.55 8.41
N SER A 334 -17.62 9.56 9.15
CA SER A 334 -17.47 9.60 10.60
C SER A 334 -16.48 10.63 11.15
N THR A 335 -15.95 11.47 10.31
CA THR A 335 -15.09 12.59 10.72
C THR A 335 -15.91 13.77 11.29
N VAL A 336 -17.23 13.66 11.28
CA VAL A 336 -18.14 14.72 11.76
C VAL A 336 -19.14 14.12 12.74
N MET A 337 -18.75 14.04 13.99
CA MET A 337 -19.61 14.19 15.17
C MET A 337 -18.80 14.77 16.31
#